data_8556a97783194637532a8e3bac42a920
#
_entry.id   8556a97783194637532a8e3bac42a920
#
_cell.length_a   1.000
_cell.length_b   1.000
_cell.length_c   1.000
_cell.angle_alpha   90.00
_cell.angle_beta   90.00
_cell.angle_gamma   90.00
#
_symmetry.space_group_name_H-M   'P 1'
#
loop_
_entity.id
_entity.type
_entity.pdbx_description
1 polymer ?
#
loop_
_entity_poly.entity_id
_entity_poly.type
_entity_poly.pdbx_seq_one_letter_code
_entity_poly.pdbx_strand_id
1 'polypeptide(L)' 'MNVKIGDKIRIIYMEGEPQYSGKEGVVRTIDDMGQIHTTAGGCAVIPGIDEFEIIERA' A
#
# COMPACT_ATOMS: atom_id res chain seq x y z
N MET A 1 2.80 -9.23 -7.93
CA MET A 1 2.06 -8.00 -8.26
C MET A 1 3.04 -6.86 -8.52
N ASN A 2 2.86 -6.14 -9.61
CA ASN A 2 3.85 -5.16 -10.06
C ASN A 2 3.42 -3.74 -9.70
N VAL A 3 3.42 -3.43 -8.41
CA VAL A 3 3.14 -2.08 -7.96
C VAL A 3 4.34 -1.17 -8.24
N LYS A 4 4.07 0.07 -8.61
CA LYS A 4 5.11 1.05 -8.95
C LYS A 4 4.86 2.37 -8.23
N ILE A 5 5.91 3.14 -8.06
CA ILE A 5 5.80 4.49 -7.54
C ILE A 5 4.85 5.29 -8.42
N GLY A 6 3.92 5.99 -7.78
CA GLY A 6 2.88 6.75 -8.47
C GLY A 6 1.57 6.03 -8.66
N ASP A 7 1.55 4.71 -8.51
CA ASP A 7 0.29 3.96 -8.56
C ASP A 7 -0.57 4.33 -7.34
N LYS A 8 -1.87 4.37 -7.57
CA LYS A 8 -2.82 4.56 -6.47
C LYS A 8 -3.32 3.19 -6.02
N ILE A 9 -3.24 2.93 -4.74
CA ILE A 9 -3.68 1.65 -4.18
C ILE A 9 -4.76 1.88 -3.13
N ARG A 10 -5.57 0.85 -2.92
CA ARG A 10 -6.53 0.78 -1.82
C ARG A 10 -6.10 -0.34 -0.90
N ILE A 11 -6.03 -0.04 0.40
CA ILE A 11 -5.73 -1.04 1.41
C ILE A 11 -7.00 -1.84 1.67
N ILE A 12 -6.96 -3.14 1.43
CA ILE A 12 -8.09 -4.03 1.69
C ILE A 12 -8.06 -4.44 3.17
N TYR A 13 -6.91 -4.89 3.65
CA TYR A 13 -6.74 -5.29 5.03
C TYR A 13 -5.27 -5.27 5.43
N MET A 14 -4.98 -4.67 6.59
CA MET A 14 -3.64 -4.70 7.18
C MET A 14 -3.69 -5.51 8.47
N GLU A 15 -2.95 -6.60 8.50
CA GLU A 15 -3.02 -7.56 9.60
C GLU A 15 -2.70 -6.95 10.95
N GLY A 16 -1.66 -6.14 11.02
CA GLY A 16 -1.27 -5.46 12.26
C GLY A 16 -2.06 -4.20 12.55
N GLU A 17 -2.79 -3.66 11.58
CA GLU A 17 -3.46 -2.37 11.69
C GLU A 17 -4.75 -2.33 10.87
N PRO A 18 -5.77 -3.09 11.30
CA PRO A 18 -7.01 -3.22 10.53
C PRO A 18 -7.77 -1.90 10.35
N GLN A 19 -7.49 -0.89 11.18
CA GLN A 19 -8.12 0.42 11.04
C GLN A 19 -7.79 1.12 9.72
N TYR A 20 -6.76 0.68 9.02
CA TYR A 20 -6.41 1.23 7.71
C TYR A 20 -7.19 0.63 6.55
N SER A 21 -8.04 -0.36 6.80
CA SER A 21 -8.87 -0.98 5.76
C SER A 21 -9.72 0.05 5.04
N GLY A 22 -9.70 0.00 3.72
CA GLY A 22 -10.45 0.93 2.86
C GLY A 22 -9.73 2.24 2.55
N LYS A 23 -8.59 2.49 3.17
CA LYS A 23 -7.81 3.71 2.89
C LYS A 23 -7.15 3.61 1.52
N GLU A 24 -7.06 4.76 0.85
CA GLU A 24 -6.42 4.86 -0.46
C GLU A 24 -5.22 5.81 -0.36
N GLY A 25 -4.20 5.52 -1.14
CA GLY A 25 -3.03 6.37 -1.19
C GLY A 25 -2.22 6.13 -2.44
N VAL A 26 -1.36 7.10 -2.75
CA VAL A 26 -0.44 7.01 -3.88
C VAL A 26 0.90 6.49 -3.37
N VAL A 27 1.47 5.52 -4.07
CA VAL A 27 2.76 4.93 -3.72
C VAL A 27 3.85 5.99 -3.88
N ARG A 28 4.56 6.27 -2.81
CA ARG A 28 5.66 7.24 -2.78
C ARG A 28 7.01 6.60 -2.94
N THR A 29 7.20 5.44 -2.31
CA THR A 29 8.44 4.69 -2.42
C THR A 29 8.21 3.24 -2.02
N ILE A 30 9.11 2.38 -2.46
CA ILE A 30 9.15 0.97 -2.07
C ILE A 30 10.54 0.76 -1.52
N ASP A 31 10.64 0.38 -0.25
CA ASP A 31 11.94 0.27 0.40
C ASP A 31 12.67 -1.03 0.05
N ASP A 32 13.87 -1.19 0.58
CA ASP A 32 14.71 -2.36 0.30
C ASP A 32 14.09 -3.68 0.75
N MET A 33 13.15 -3.62 1.68
CA MET A 33 12.45 -4.80 2.18
C MET A 33 11.16 -5.08 1.41
N GLY A 34 10.87 -4.26 0.40
CA GLY A 34 9.67 -4.41 -0.40
C GLY A 34 8.43 -3.79 0.23
N GLN A 35 8.57 -3.07 1.31
CA GLN A 35 7.44 -2.40 1.96
C GLN A 35 7.02 -1.17 1.17
N ILE A 36 5.73 -1.01 0.97
CA ILE A 36 5.16 0.05 0.15
C ILE A 36 4.75 1.21 1.03
N HIS A 37 5.36 2.37 0.80
CA HIS A 37 5.04 3.61 1.53
C HIS A 37 4.16 4.48 0.66
N THR A 38 3.05 4.95 1.23
CA THR A 38 2.05 5.71 0.48
C THR A 38 1.69 7.02 1.17
N THR A 39 0.89 7.82 0.49
CA THR A 39 0.34 9.06 1.05
C THR A 39 -0.77 8.80 2.07
N ALA A 40 -1.20 7.56 2.25
CA ALA A 40 -2.21 7.22 3.24
C ALA A 40 -1.71 7.40 4.68
N GLY A 41 -0.41 7.64 4.83
CA GLY A 41 0.19 8.12 6.08
C GLY A 41 0.33 7.06 7.16
N GLY A 42 1.44 7.12 7.90
CA GLY A 42 1.62 6.38 9.14
C GLY A 42 1.85 4.88 9.05
N CYS A 43 1.72 4.26 7.88
CA CYS A 43 1.91 2.81 7.76
C CYS A 43 2.59 2.45 6.45
N ALA A 44 3.25 1.30 6.45
CA ALA A 44 3.78 0.69 5.24
C ALA A 44 3.01 -0.58 4.95
N VAL A 45 2.67 -0.80 3.68
CA VAL A 45 1.97 -2.01 3.24
C VAL A 45 3.02 -3.08 2.96
N ILE A 46 2.83 -4.26 3.54
CA ILE A 46 3.75 -5.38 3.40
C ILE A 46 3.13 -6.42 2.46
N PRO A 47 3.60 -6.50 1.19
CA PRO A 47 3.07 -7.49 0.26
C PRO A 47 3.22 -8.92 0.82
N GLY A 48 2.19 -9.71 0.64
CA GLY A 48 2.17 -11.09 1.14
C GLY A 48 1.60 -11.24 2.54
N ILE A 49 1.58 -10.16 3.32
CA ILE A 49 0.97 -10.13 4.66
C ILE A 49 -0.29 -9.26 4.62
N ASP A 50 -0.15 -8.06 4.07
CA ASP A 50 -1.26 -7.12 3.95
C ASP A 50 -1.91 -7.26 2.57
N GLU A 51 -3.22 -7.04 2.51
CA GLU A 51 -3.95 -7.09 1.27
C GLU A 51 -4.19 -5.68 0.73
N PHE A 52 -3.92 -5.49 -0.55
CA PHE A 52 -4.18 -4.22 -1.23
C PHE A 52 -4.47 -4.48 -2.70
N GLU A 53 -5.04 -3.48 -3.36
CA GLU A 53 -5.26 -3.53 -4.80
C GLU A 53 -4.80 -2.24 -5.45
N ILE A 54 -4.36 -2.33 -6.70
CA ILE A 54 -3.99 -1.16 -7.49
C ILE A 54 -5.26 -0.68 -8.18
N ILE A 55 -5.70 0.55 -7.84
CA ILE A 55 -6.93 1.10 -8.40
C ILE A 55 -6.68 2.09 -9.52
N GLU A 56 -5.45 2.63 -9.60
CA GLU A 56 -5.05 3.53 -10.67
C GLU A 56 -3.57 3.37 -10.94
N ARG A 57 -3.20 3.17 -12.20
CA ARG A 57 -1.81 3.08 -12.60
C ARG A 57 -1.21 4.47 -12.83
N ALA A 58 0.06 4.61 -12.48
CA ALA A 58 0.80 5.85 -12.70
C ALA A 58 0.90 6.20 -14.20
#